data_457edd5ad850e0d143f9412ed370ed82
#
_entry.id   457edd5ad850e0d143f9412ed370ed82
#
_cell.length_a   1.000
_cell.length_b   1.000
_cell.length_c   1.000
_cell.angle_alpha   90.00
_cell.angle_beta   90.00
_cell.angle_gamma   90.00
#
_symmetry.space_group_name_H-M   'P 1'
#
loop_
_entity.id
_entity.type
_entity.pdbx_description
1 polymer ?
#
loop_
_entity_poly.entity_id
_entity_poly.type
_entity_poly.pdbx_seq_one_letter_code
_entity_poly.pdbx_strand_id
1 'polypeptide(L)'
;MKTSFFMGLLMLGGLLQPDLALSAPATTPISTTALKQLQATAAARVRQRQEQTRQVLPANYDLNRYPVTASNERHWRNILWTTALVEPQESYVAEALNSILALTRRSNLSKPQLRTIDMAMQVGTQLYLSQPTLYASVGQQFRQTIERSSDPQWVAMALSGLVKAGLTPEESRRLSDRVRQRFPKWSQDVFLQTTLQEVTQLLAPTSVPPLKDLLQQNIAPHQFHLYVICQPNREVLCQTVLKDRNGQFVRQNGKLWSVPLLLRSIHGLGWNFVRGQTPQGIYKIEGMMPKPEAEFFGAYGQFPLVKLFLPFESGVREFLPGRKGRFAGTIKAYQALLPPSWRSYFPIQQSYWAGKIGRSLFRIHGSGEATDFFTKNEQYLDSYNWNPTIGCLSALELYDEFGRLQQADMPKIINALIAAGGKNLSGYMVVVEVPSASKTPIFLEEVEAMVR
;
A
#
# COMPACT_ATOMS: atom_id res chain seq x y z
N MET A 1 28.24 -25.24 -16.74
CA MET A 1 26.93 -25.37 -16.07
C MET A 1 26.52 -23.97 -15.62
N LYS A 2 25.57 -23.34 -16.33
CA LYS A 2 25.09 -21.98 -16.04
C LYS A 2 23.84 -22.11 -15.19
N THR A 3 23.96 -21.95 -13.89
CA THR A 3 22.81 -21.79 -12.97
C THR A 3 22.33 -20.36 -13.06
N SER A 4 21.29 -20.14 -13.85
CA SER A 4 20.58 -18.86 -13.88
C SER A 4 19.72 -18.76 -12.64
N PHE A 5 20.12 -17.93 -11.69
CA PHE A 5 19.29 -17.53 -10.55
C PHE A 5 18.17 -16.61 -11.06
N PHE A 6 16.97 -17.13 -11.10
CA PHE A 6 15.75 -16.37 -11.32
C PHE A 6 15.30 -15.78 -9.99
N MET A 7 15.63 -14.55 -9.75
CA MET A 7 14.95 -13.75 -8.73
C MET A 7 13.54 -13.44 -9.27
N GLY A 8 12.58 -14.23 -8.79
CA GLY A 8 11.16 -14.12 -9.19
C GLY A 8 10.56 -12.83 -8.63
N LEU A 9 10.87 -11.71 -9.26
CA LEU A 9 10.09 -10.49 -9.06
C LEU A 9 8.75 -10.72 -9.74
N LEU A 10 7.69 -10.95 -8.96
CA LEU A 10 6.31 -10.95 -9.45
C LEU A 10 5.99 -9.55 -10.00
N MET A 11 6.38 -9.34 -11.24
CA MET A 11 5.81 -8.29 -12.05
C MET A 11 4.45 -8.78 -12.52
N LEU A 12 3.41 -8.18 -12.00
CA LEU A 12 2.08 -8.19 -12.57
C LEU A 12 2.07 -7.40 -13.88
N GLY A 13 2.69 -7.97 -14.90
CA GLY A 13 2.28 -7.72 -16.26
C GLY A 13 1.00 -8.51 -16.48
N GLY A 14 -0.07 -7.84 -16.92
CA GLY A 14 -1.34 -8.50 -17.22
C GLY A 14 -1.16 -9.60 -18.25
N LEU A 15 -1.09 -10.83 -17.78
CA LEU A 15 -1.35 -12.02 -18.56
C LEU A 15 -2.78 -12.42 -18.24
N LEU A 16 -3.62 -12.37 -19.24
CA LEU A 16 -4.91 -13.05 -19.31
C LEU A 16 -4.68 -14.51 -18.94
N GLN A 17 -4.99 -14.89 -17.71
CA GLN A 17 -5.10 -16.30 -17.36
C GLN A 17 -6.55 -16.74 -17.63
N PRO A 18 -6.74 -17.92 -18.23
CA PRO A 18 -8.07 -18.48 -18.38
C PRO A 18 -8.70 -18.74 -17.00
N ASP A 19 -9.99 -18.47 -16.89
CA ASP A 19 -10.83 -18.76 -15.73
C ASP A 19 -10.78 -20.26 -15.39
N LEU A 20 -9.84 -20.66 -14.56
CA LEU A 20 -9.95 -21.90 -13.81
C LEU A 20 -10.86 -21.61 -12.62
N ALA A 21 -12.12 -22.00 -12.76
CA ALA A 21 -13.07 -22.08 -11.68
C ALA A 21 -12.57 -23.12 -10.66
N LEU A 22 -11.72 -22.69 -9.74
CA LEU A 22 -11.32 -23.49 -8.59
C LEU A 22 -12.48 -23.51 -7.61
N SER A 23 -13.14 -24.67 -7.51
CA SER A 23 -14.04 -25.00 -6.39
C SER A 23 -13.32 -24.67 -5.07
N ALA A 24 -13.96 -23.88 -4.21
CA ALA A 24 -13.41 -23.52 -2.93
C ALA A 24 -13.14 -24.80 -2.09
N PRO A 25 -11.92 -25.02 -1.61
CA PRO A 25 -11.64 -26.16 -0.74
C PRO A 25 -12.42 -25.99 0.56
N ALA A 26 -12.84 -27.14 1.14
CA ALA A 26 -13.50 -27.20 2.43
C ALA A 26 -12.66 -26.45 3.48
N THR A 27 -13.29 -25.50 4.17
CA THR A 27 -12.64 -24.60 5.12
C THR A 27 -12.37 -25.34 6.44
N THR A 28 -11.30 -26.12 6.48
CA THR A 28 -10.72 -26.57 7.76
C THR A 28 -10.01 -25.38 8.41
N PRO A 29 -10.15 -25.15 9.73
CA PRO A 29 -9.38 -24.12 10.42
C PRO A 29 -7.89 -24.26 10.13
N ILE A 30 -7.22 -23.16 9.79
CA ILE A 30 -5.79 -23.21 9.49
C ILE A 30 -5.04 -23.39 10.81
N SER A 31 -4.43 -24.55 10.97
CA SER A 31 -3.59 -24.86 12.11
C SER A 31 -2.19 -24.30 11.92
N THR A 32 -1.67 -23.62 12.94
CA THR A 32 -0.28 -23.13 12.97
C THR A 32 0.74 -24.27 13.01
N THR A 33 0.36 -25.46 13.46
CA THR A 33 1.24 -26.64 13.57
C THR A 33 1.50 -27.37 12.25
N ALA A 34 0.73 -27.14 11.22
CA ALA A 34 0.85 -27.85 9.94
C ALA A 34 1.81 -27.18 8.93
N LEU A 35 2.45 -26.07 9.30
CA LEU A 35 3.32 -25.35 8.40
C LEU A 35 4.67 -26.07 8.27
N LYS A 36 4.95 -26.60 7.10
CA LYS A 36 6.31 -26.93 6.71
C LYS A 36 7.15 -25.68 6.80
N GLN A 37 8.21 -25.72 7.58
CA GLN A 37 9.21 -24.67 7.63
C GLN A 37 9.75 -24.45 6.22
N LEU A 38 9.53 -23.28 5.71
CA LEU A 38 10.13 -22.87 4.48
C LEU A 38 11.27 -21.92 4.82
N GLN A 39 12.38 -22.15 4.34
CA GLN A 39 13.51 -21.38 3.85
C GLN A 39 13.78 -19.98 4.46
N ALA A 40 13.10 -19.63 5.55
CA ALA A 40 13.37 -18.48 6.38
C ALA A 40 14.64 -18.64 7.24
N THR A 41 15.50 -19.57 6.87
CA THR A 41 16.71 -19.85 7.64
C THR A 41 17.59 -18.62 7.74
N ALA A 42 18.32 -18.48 8.85
CA ALA A 42 19.33 -17.45 9.02
C ALA A 42 20.28 -17.39 7.80
N ALA A 43 20.69 -18.54 7.27
CA ALA A 43 21.54 -18.63 6.09
C ALA A 43 20.88 -18.05 4.82
N ALA A 44 19.57 -18.26 4.63
CA ALA A 44 18.86 -17.67 3.49
C ALA A 44 18.78 -16.12 3.61
N ARG A 45 18.51 -15.61 4.81
CA ARG A 45 18.48 -14.17 5.10
C ARG A 45 19.84 -13.52 4.89
N VAL A 46 20.91 -14.14 5.37
CA VAL A 46 22.29 -13.66 5.15
C VAL A 46 22.63 -13.59 3.65
N ARG A 47 22.30 -14.64 2.87
CA ARG A 47 22.52 -14.62 1.41
C ARG A 47 21.75 -13.49 0.74
N GLN A 48 20.51 -13.26 1.12
CA GLN A 48 19.70 -12.19 0.57
C GLN A 48 20.30 -10.81 0.90
N ARG A 49 20.72 -10.59 2.14
CA ARG A 49 21.40 -9.35 2.54
C ARG A 49 22.71 -9.14 1.77
N GLN A 50 23.52 -10.18 1.61
CA GLN A 50 24.75 -10.11 0.81
C GLN A 50 24.47 -9.74 -0.65
N GLU A 51 23.41 -10.28 -1.23
CA GLU A 51 23.01 -9.92 -2.60
C GLU A 51 22.56 -8.46 -2.70
N GLN A 52 21.80 -7.98 -1.75
CA GLN A 52 21.39 -6.57 -1.68
C GLN A 52 22.58 -5.64 -1.53
N THR A 53 23.54 -5.97 -0.65
CA THR A 53 24.77 -5.20 -0.48
C THR A 53 25.55 -5.12 -1.79
N ARG A 54 25.62 -6.22 -2.55
CA ARG A 54 26.27 -6.21 -3.89
C ARG A 54 25.53 -5.34 -4.90
N GLN A 55 24.20 -5.30 -4.83
CA GLN A 55 23.40 -4.50 -5.76
C GLN A 55 23.54 -2.99 -5.51
N VAL A 56 23.73 -2.56 -4.27
CA VAL A 56 23.87 -1.12 -3.93
C VAL A 56 25.31 -0.59 -4.05
N LEU A 57 26.22 -1.30 -4.71
CA LEU A 57 27.58 -0.81 -4.97
C LEU A 57 27.59 0.33 -6.02
N PRO A 58 28.51 1.31 -5.92
CA PRO A 58 28.58 2.47 -6.81
C PRO A 58 28.59 2.13 -8.31
N ALA A 59 29.27 1.06 -8.69
CA ALA A 59 29.37 0.63 -10.09
C ALA A 59 28.00 0.27 -10.73
N ASN A 60 26.99 -0.01 -9.93
CA ASN A 60 25.64 -0.33 -10.40
C ASN A 60 24.78 0.93 -10.63
N TYR A 61 25.23 2.09 -10.14
CA TYR A 61 24.58 3.38 -10.36
C TYR A 61 25.24 4.23 -11.44
N ASP A 62 26.28 3.72 -12.10
CA ASP A 62 26.97 4.40 -13.19
C ASP A 62 26.10 4.46 -14.45
N LEU A 63 25.56 5.65 -14.76
CA LEU A 63 24.74 5.91 -15.93
C LEU A 63 25.51 5.88 -17.26
N ASN A 64 26.84 5.98 -17.25
CA ASN A 64 27.66 5.77 -18.46
C ASN A 64 27.67 4.30 -18.82
N ARG A 65 27.78 3.43 -17.81
CA ARG A 65 27.72 1.98 -17.99
C ARG A 65 26.30 1.46 -18.20
N TYR A 66 25.34 2.03 -17.50
CA TYR A 66 23.93 1.64 -17.55
C TYR A 66 23.03 2.83 -17.89
N PRO A 67 23.12 3.39 -19.11
CA PRO A 67 22.22 4.47 -19.51
C PRO A 67 20.74 4.03 -19.44
N VAL A 68 19.82 4.97 -19.20
CA VAL A 68 18.39 4.68 -19.12
C VAL A 68 17.84 4.37 -20.51
N THR A 69 17.92 3.12 -20.89
CA THR A 69 17.51 2.56 -22.19
C THR A 69 16.69 1.30 -22.01
N ALA A 70 16.10 0.80 -23.10
CA ALA A 70 15.32 -0.45 -23.05
C ALA A 70 16.17 -1.66 -22.61
N SER A 71 17.43 -1.73 -23.00
CA SER A 71 18.35 -2.81 -22.64
C SER A 71 18.69 -2.87 -21.15
N ASN A 72 18.68 -1.71 -20.48
CA ASN A 72 19.03 -1.59 -19.07
C ASN A 72 17.80 -1.48 -18.13
N GLU A 73 16.58 -1.59 -18.64
CA GLU A 73 15.35 -1.47 -17.83
C GLU A 73 15.34 -2.48 -16.68
N ARG A 74 15.71 -3.74 -16.95
CA ARG A 74 15.77 -4.78 -15.92
C ARG A 74 16.84 -4.48 -14.87
N HIS A 75 17.99 -3.96 -15.27
CA HIS A 75 19.04 -3.51 -14.35
C HIS A 75 18.48 -2.45 -13.39
N TRP A 76 17.96 -1.35 -13.93
CA TRP A 76 17.44 -0.25 -13.11
C TRP A 76 16.27 -0.67 -12.23
N ARG A 77 15.38 -1.52 -12.70
CA ARG A 77 14.31 -2.05 -11.90
C ARG A 77 14.81 -2.80 -10.66
N ASN A 78 15.83 -3.64 -10.82
CA ASN A 78 16.40 -4.40 -9.72
C ASN A 78 17.14 -3.48 -8.74
N ILE A 79 17.98 -2.58 -9.26
CA ILE A 79 18.75 -1.65 -8.42
C ILE A 79 17.84 -0.72 -7.65
N LEU A 80 16.88 -0.09 -8.30
CA LEU A 80 15.94 0.81 -7.64
C LEU A 80 15.05 0.09 -6.61
N TRP A 81 14.66 -1.16 -6.88
CA TRP A 81 13.95 -1.96 -5.88
C TRP A 81 14.80 -2.24 -4.65
N THR A 82 16.04 -2.66 -4.84
CA THR A 82 16.98 -2.87 -3.74
C THR A 82 17.28 -1.57 -2.99
N THR A 83 17.43 -0.46 -3.71
CA THR A 83 17.59 0.88 -3.13
C THR A 83 16.42 1.22 -2.19
N ALA A 84 15.19 0.89 -2.60
CA ALA A 84 14.01 1.11 -1.76
C ALA A 84 14.03 0.27 -0.48
N LEU A 85 14.57 -0.94 -0.53
CA LEU A 85 14.63 -1.84 0.63
C LEU A 85 15.77 -1.49 1.59
N VAL A 86 16.95 -1.15 1.05
CA VAL A 86 18.16 -0.89 1.83
C VAL A 86 18.23 0.55 2.31
N GLU A 87 17.67 1.49 1.55
CA GLU A 87 17.76 2.95 1.77
C GLU A 87 19.22 3.41 2.00
N PRO A 88 20.13 3.17 1.04
CA PRO A 88 21.53 3.51 1.19
C PRO A 88 21.72 5.01 1.36
N GLN A 89 22.65 5.38 2.23
CA GLN A 89 22.94 6.79 2.60
C GLN A 89 24.20 7.30 1.85
N GLU A 90 24.20 7.14 0.53
CA GLU A 90 25.37 7.37 -0.29
C GLU A 90 25.08 8.42 -1.38
N SER A 91 26.03 9.37 -1.55
CA SER A 91 25.85 10.47 -2.51
C SER A 91 25.68 10.00 -3.95
N TYR A 92 26.36 8.93 -4.35
CA TYR A 92 26.24 8.39 -5.71
C TYR A 92 24.82 7.89 -6.04
N VAL A 93 24.04 7.47 -5.02
CA VAL A 93 22.63 7.11 -5.20
C VAL A 93 21.80 8.36 -5.50
N ALA A 94 22.05 9.45 -4.76
CA ALA A 94 21.38 10.73 -4.99
C ALA A 94 21.71 11.29 -6.39
N GLU A 95 22.95 11.18 -6.82
CA GLU A 95 23.42 11.62 -8.15
C GLU A 95 22.75 10.81 -9.27
N ALA A 96 22.70 9.49 -9.14
CA ALA A 96 22.03 8.62 -10.10
C ALA A 96 20.53 8.93 -10.20
N LEU A 97 19.84 9.04 -9.07
CA LEU A 97 18.42 9.42 -9.03
C LEU A 97 18.20 10.81 -9.64
N ASN A 98 19.02 11.79 -9.29
CA ASN A 98 18.95 13.13 -9.87
C ASN A 98 19.03 13.08 -11.40
N SER A 99 19.95 12.29 -11.96
CA SER A 99 20.13 12.13 -13.39
C SER A 99 18.97 11.42 -14.08
N ILE A 100 18.43 10.36 -13.46
CA ILE A 100 17.26 9.64 -13.98
C ILE A 100 16.02 10.55 -13.95
N LEU A 101 15.80 11.27 -12.85
CA LEU A 101 14.66 12.17 -12.69
C LEU A 101 14.72 13.39 -13.63
N ALA A 102 15.91 13.80 -14.05
CA ALA A 102 16.06 14.83 -15.08
C ALA A 102 15.39 14.45 -16.42
N LEU A 103 15.19 13.16 -16.68
CA LEU A 103 14.50 12.66 -17.87
C LEU A 103 13.00 12.94 -17.87
N THR A 104 12.38 13.26 -16.73
CA THR A 104 10.96 13.64 -16.64
C THR A 104 10.59 14.85 -17.52
N ARG A 105 11.58 15.61 -17.94
CA ARG A 105 11.44 16.80 -18.82
C ARG A 105 11.50 16.48 -20.30
N ARG A 106 11.82 15.23 -20.67
CA ARG A 106 11.92 14.82 -22.08
C ARG A 106 10.57 14.36 -22.60
N SER A 107 10.28 14.69 -23.83
CA SER A 107 9.26 14.06 -24.66
C SER A 107 9.83 12.81 -25.35
N ASN A 108 9.02 11.98 -25.92
CA ASN A 108 9.40 10.81 -26.73
C ASN A 108 10.22 9.74 -25.99
N LEU A 109 9.86 9.46 -24.75
CA LEU A 109 10.43 8.37 -23.98
C LEU A 109 9.80 7.03 -24.38
N SER A 110 10.63 5.99 -24.51
CA SER A 110 10.15 4.62 -24.74
C SER A 110 9.46 4.06 -23.49
N LYS A 111 8.59 3.07 -23.65
CA LYS A 111 7.92 2.40 -22.53
C LYS A 111 8.88 1.88 -21.45
N PRO A 112 10.03 1.25 -21.77
CA PRO A 112 11.01 0.87 -20.75
C PRO A 112 11.60 2.06 -19.99
N GLN A 113 11.90 3.18 -20.68
CA GLN A 113 12.36 4.40 -20.01
C GLN A 113 11.33 4.97 -19.07
N LEU A 114 10.04 5.03 -19.49
CA LEU A 114 8.94 5.45 -18.64
C LEU A 114 8.89 4.60 -17.35
N ARG A 115 8.97 3.27 -17.44
CA ARG A 115 8.98 2.39 -16.26
C ARG A 115 10.17 2.64 -15.32
N THR A 116 11.36 2.90 -15.87
CA THR A 116 12.53 3.24 -15.05
C THR A 116 12.32 4.58 -14.33
N ILE A 117 11.81 5.59 -15.02
CA ILE A 117 11.55 6.91 -14.45
C ILE A 117 10.44 6.82 -13.39
N ASP A 118 9.35 6.10 -13.66
CA ASP A 118 8.27 5.87 -12.69
C ASP A 118 8.81 5.27 -11.39
N MET A 119 9.68 4.28 -11.50
CA MET A 119 10.29 3.67 -10.32
C MET A 119 11.27 4.62 -9.62
N ALA A 120 12.05 5.39 -10.36
CA ALA A 120 12.94 6.41 -9.81
C ALA A 120 12.17 7.54 -9.11
N MET A 121 11.01 7.93 -9.61
CA MET A 121 10.09 8.88 -8.95
C MET A 121 9.60 8.33 -7.59
N GLN A 122 9.24 7.05 -7.55
CA GLN A 122 8.77 6.39 -6.32
C GLN A 122 9.90 6.29 -5.28
N VAL A 123 11.05 5.75 -5.68
CA VAL A 123 12.22 5.57 -4.79
C VAL A 123 12.81 6.92 -4.39
N GLY A 124 12.90 7.86 -5.33
CA GLY A 124 13.34 9.23 -5.05
C GLY A 124 12.44 9.93 -4.03
N THR A 125 11.12 9.75 -4.11
CA THR A 125 10.19 10.28 -3.10
C THR A 125 10.48 9.66 -1.73
N GLN A 126 10.63 8.34 -1.65
CA GLN A 126 10.96 7.64 -0.39
C GLN A 126 12.21 8.21 0.25
N LEU A 127 13.31 8.23 -0.50
CA LEU A 127 14.62 8.66 0.01
C LEU A 127 14.64 10.15 0.35
N TYR A 128 13.97 10.99 -0.43
CA TYR A 128 13.83 12.42 -0.14
C TYR A 128 13.02 12.66 1.14
N LEU A 129 11.93 11.94 1.36
CA LEU A 129 11.14 12.03 2.60
C LEU A 129 11.93 11.54 3.81
N SER A 130 12.78 10.54 3.63
CA SER A 130 13.53 9.95 4.72
C SER A 130 14.78 10.72 5.09
N GLN A 131 15.46 11.32 4.10
CA GLN A 131 16.73 12.04 4.27
C GLN A 131 16.79 13.26 3.35
N PRO A 132 16.00 14.31 3.64
CA PRO A 132 15.83 15.43 2.73
C PRO A 132 17.13 16.19 2.44
N THR A 133 18.08 16.21 3.38
CA THR A 133 19.39 16.86 3.18
C THR A 133 20.26 16.10 2.16
N LEU A 134 20.40 14.80 2.33
CA LEU A 134 21.21 13.98 1.42
C LEU A 134 20.60 13.94 0.01
N TYR A 135 19.29 13.85 -0.08
CA TYR A 135 18.54 13.78 -1.33
C TYR A 135 17.94 15.13 -1.77
N ALA A 136 18.54 16.26 -1.35
CA ALA A 136 18.08 17.60 -1.72
C ALA A 136 18.03 17.81 -3.26
N SER A 137 18.94 17.18 -4.00
CA SER A 137 18.93 17.20 -5.47
C SER A 137 17.68 16.57 -6.08
N VAL A 138 17.13 15.54 -5.45
CA VAL A 138 15.84 14.92 -5.84
C VAL A 138 14.70 15.93 -5.66
N GLY A 139 14.64 16.64 -4.52
CA GLY A 139 13.66 17.71 -4.30
C GLY A 139 13.75 18.83 -5.35
N GLN A 140 14.98 19.17 -5.79
CA GLN A 140 15.17 20.13 -6.88
C GLN A 140 14.63 19.59 -8.21
N GLN A 141 14.85 18.30 -8.53
CA GLN A 141 14.28 17.68 -9.72
C GLN A 141 12.75 17.63 -9.66
N PHE A 142 12.16 17.42 -8.50
CA PHE A 142 10.70 17.49 -8.35
C PHE A 142 10.16 18.90 -8.68
N ARG A 143 10.83 19.97 -8.21
CA ARG A 143 10.47 21.34 -8.62
C ARG A 143 10.58 21.53 -10.13
N GLN A 144 11.64 21.02 -10.75
CA GLN A 144 11.82 21.09 -12.21
C GLN A 144 10.81 20.23 -12.97
N THR A 145 10.42 19.07 -12.43
CA THR A 145 9.35 18.22 -13.00
C THR A 145 8.03 18.98 -12.99
N ILE A 146 7.67 19.65 -11.90
CA ILE A 146 6.47 20.50 -11.84
C ILE A 146 6.52 21.61 -12.90
N GLU A 147 7.69 22.22 -13.16
CA GLU A 147 7.82 23.33 -14.09
C GLU A 147 7.87 22.91 -15.56
N ARG A 148 8.35 21.70 -15.88
CA ARG A 148 8.74 21.36 -17.26
C ARG A 148 8.16 20.05 -17.79
N SER A 149 7.78 19.10 -16.94
CA SER A 149 7.22 17.82 -17.40
C SER A 149 5.83 18.02 -18.00
N SER A 150 5.53 17.33 -19.09
CA SER A 150 4.19 17.23 -19.67
C SER A 150 3.39 16.05 -19.11
N ASP A 151 4.01 15.19 -18.30
CA ASP A 151 3.34 14.02 -17.70
C ASP A 151 2.62 14.41 -16.40
N PRO A 152 1.28 14.35 -16.36
CA PRO A 152 0.51 14.77 -15.20
C PRO A 152 0.74 13.87 -13.97
N GLN A 153 1.04 12.60 -14.16
CA GLN A 153 1.31 11.67 -13.05
C GLN A 153 2.61 12.04 -12.35
N TRP A 154 3.69 12.33 -13.11
CA TRP A 154 4.96 12.74 -12.51
C TRP A 154 4.88 14.10 -11.83
N VAL A 155 4.13 15.03 -12.42
CA VAL A 155 3.87 16.35 -11.81
C VAL A 155 3.10 16.18 -10.49
N ALA A 156 2.06 15.35 -10.48
CA ALA A 156 1.30 15.04 -9.27
C ALA A 156 2.18 14.39 -8.18
N MET A 157 3.03 13.42 -8.56
CA MET A 157 3.92 12.74 -7.62
C MET A 157 4.98 13.70 -7.05
N ALA A 158 5.57 14.55 -7.90
CA ALA A 158 6.54 15.56 -7.48
C ALA A 158 5.92 16.57 -6.50
N LEU A 159 4.70 17.05 -6.77
CA LEU A 159 3.97 17.95 -5.87
C LEU A 159 3.68 17.26 -4.53
N SER A 160 3.15 16.04 -4.55
CA SER A 160 2.87 15.27 -3.34
C SER A 160 4.14 15.04 -2.51
N GLY A 161 5.26 14.66 -3.14
CA GLY A 161 6.54 14.43 -2.48
C GLY A 161 7.08 15.70 -1.80
N LEU A 162 7.05 16.84 -2.49
CA LEU A 162 7.50 18.11 -1.93
C LEU A 162 6.63 18.58 -0.75
N VAL A 163 5.31 18.49 -0.86
CA VAL A 163 4.39 18.87 0.21
C VAL A 163 4.59 18.00 1.45
N LYS A 164 4.72 16.68 1.27
CA LYS A 164 4.99 15.75 2.38
C LYS A 164 6.36 15.96 3.03
N ALA A 165 7.34 16.45 2.28
CA ALA A 165 8.65 16.82 2.82
C ALA A 165 8.66 18.11 3.66
N GLY A 166 7.50 18.76 3.86
CA GLY A 166 7.36 19.89 4.76
C GLY A 166 7.47 21.26 4.09
N LEU A 167 7.00 21.41 2.86
CA LEU A 167 6.84 22.75 2.28
C LEU A 167 5.93 23.60 3.16
N THR A 168 6.22 24.90 3.20
CA THR A 168 5.31 25.84 3.87
C THR A 168 3.93 25.85 3.19
N PRO A 169 2.86 26.25 3.90
CA PRO A 169 1.53 26.38 3.31
C PRO A 169 1.51 27.31 2.09
N GLU A 170 2.30 28.39 2.11
CA GLU A 170 2.43 29.37 1.04
C GLU A 170 3.07 28.75 -0.21
N GLU A 171 4.18 28.02 -0.03
CA GLU A 171 4.85 27.33 -1.11
C GLU A 171 3.97 26.24 -1.71
N SER A 172 3.25 25.49 -0.86
CA SER A 172 2.33 24.44 -1.29
C SER A 172 1.18 25.01 -2.13
N ARG A 173 0.61 26.17 -1.74
CA ARG A 173 -0.40 26.89 -2.55
C ARG A 173 0.20 27.34 -3.86
N ARG A 174 1.36 28.02 -3.84
CA ARG A 174 2.03 28.52 -5.04
C ARG A 174 2.30 27.40 -6.07
N LEU A 175 2.84 26.27 -5.63
CA LEU A 175 3.08 25.13 -6.52
C LEU A 175 1.77 24.52 -7.03
N SER A 176 0.75 24.42 -6.20
CA SER A 176 -0.57 23.95 -6.62
C SER A 176 -1.19 24.85 -7.69
N ASP A 177 -1.09 26.16 -7.53
CA ASP A 177 -1.58 27.12 -8.53
C ASP A 177 -0.77 27.07 -9.81
N ARG A 178 0.54 26.88 -9.70
CA ARG A 178 1.40 26.65 -10.87
C ARG A 178 0.99 25.39 -11.66
N VAL A 179 0.66 24.30 -10.96
CA VAL A 179 0.14 23.09 -11.61
C VAL A 179 -1.19 23.37 -12.33
N ARG A 180 -2.13 24.08 -11.67
CA ARG A 180 -3.42 24.43 -12.30
C ARG A 180 -3.24 25.29 -13.55
N GLN A 181 -2.32 26.25 -13.52
CA GLN A 181 -2.00 27.09 -14.69
C GLN A 181 -1.42 26.28 -15.85
N ARG A 182 -0.48 25.37 -15.56
CA ARG A 182 0.16 24.54 -16.58
C ARG A 182 -0.75 23.47 -17.17
N PHE A 183 -1.70 22.99 -16.39
CA PHE A 183 -2.66 21.97 -16.79
C PHE A 183 -4.09 22.48 -16.67
N PRO A 184 -4.60 23.28 -17.62
CA PRO A 184 -5.95 23.86 -17.52
C PRO A 184 -7.07 22.82 -17.35
N LYS A 185 -6.85 21.58 -17.81
CA LYS A 185 -7.78 20.46 -17.65
C LYS A 185 -7.43 19.55 -16.45
N TRP A 186 -6.73 20.07 -15.46
CA TRP A 186 -6.30 19.30 -14.29
C TRP A 186 -7.44 18.55 -13.58
N SER A 187 -8.65 19.12 -13.57
CA SER A 187 -9.84 18.48 -12.96
C SER A 187 -10.36 17.26 -13.74
N GLN A 188 -9.91 17.06 -14.98
CA GLN A 188 -10.21 15.89 -15.81
C GLN A 188 -9.11 14.83 -15.72
N ASP A 189 -7.93 15.19 -15.26
CA ASP A 189 -6.84 14.27 -14.98
C ASP A 189 -6.92 13.79 -13.53
N VAL A 190 -7.10 12.50 -13.33
CA VAL A 190 -7.38 11.95 -12.02
C VAL A 190 -6.19 12.05 -11.04
N PHE A 191 -4.94 12.01 -11.54
CA PHE A 191 -3.76 12.19 -10.70
C PHE A 191 -3.64 13.61 -10.18
N LEU A 192 -3.76 14.59 -11.08
CA LEU A 192 -3.71 16.00 -10.71
C LEU A 192 -4.89 16.38 -9.82
N GLN A 193 -6.10 15.96 -10.19
CA GLN A 193 -7.32 16.22 -9.42
C GLN A 193 -7.18 15.74 -7.98
N THR A 194 -6.80 14.48 -7.79
CA THR A 194 -6.72 13.88 -6.46
C THR A 194 -5.56 14.45 -5.64
N THR A 195 -4.40 14.70 -6.26
CA THR A 195 -3.26 15.30 -5.57
C THR A 195 -3.55 16.74 -5.14
N LEU A 196 -4.12 17.56 -6.00
CA LEU A 196 -4.49 18.94 -5.65
C LEU A 196 -5.56 18.97 -4.55
N GLN A 197 -6.49 18.02 -4.55
CA GLN A 197 -7.49 17.91 -3.51
C GLN A 197 -6.87 17.43 -2.17
N GLU A 198 -5.94 16.49 -2.21
CA GLU A 198 -5.18 16.06 -1.02
C GLU A 198 -4.37 17.23 -0.43
N VAL A 199 -3.66 17.99 -1.26
CA VAL A 199 -2.94 19.20 -0.80
C VAL A 199 -3.90 20.22 -0.19
N THR A 200 -5.06 20.45 -0.81
CA THR A 200 -6.09 21.33 -0.22
C THR A 200 -6.55 20.86 1.14
N GLN A 201 -6.77 19.55 1.29
CA GLN A 201 -7.18 18.94 2.56
C GLN A 201 -6.08 19.05 3.65
N LEU A 202 -4.82 18.94 3.26
CA LEU A 202 -3.68 19.13 4.18
C LEU A 202 -3.56 20.59 4.65
N LEU A 203 -3.83 21.54 3.75
CA LEU A 203 -3.77 22.99 4.05
C LEU A 203 -4.98 23.52 4.83
N ALA A 204 -6.12 22.87 4.71
CA ALA A 204 -7.37 23.20 5.37
C ALA A 204 -8.12 21.89 5.73
N PRO A 205 -7.66 21.19 6.77
CA PRO A 205 -8.26 19.92 7.15
C PRO A 205 -9.71 20.10 7.58
N THR A 206 -10.58 19.24 7.03
CA THR A 206 -11.97 19.13 7.50
C THR A 206 -12.03 18.25 8.74
N SER A 207 -12.96 18.54 9.64
CA SER A 207 -13.19 17.69 10.81
C SER A 207 -13.63 16.29 10.40
N VAL A 208 -13.08 15.28 11.07
CA VAL A 208 -13.46 13.88 10.85
C VAL A 208 -14.87 13.67 11.40
N PRO A 209 -15.79 13.08 10.62
CA PRO A 209 -17.12 12.77 11.10
C PRO A 209 -17.10 11.71 12.22
N PRO A 210 -18.19 11.57 13.00
CA PRO A 210 -18.24 10.62 14.11
C PRO A 210 -17.99 9.17 13.64
N LEU A 211 -16.96 8.52 14.19
CA LEU A 211 -16.62 7.13 13.87
C LEU A 211 -17.81 6.19 14.17
N LYS A 212 -18.59 6.48 15.21
CA LYS A 212 -19.79 5.74 15.58
C LYS A 212 -20.75 5.55 14.40
N ASP A 213 -20.98 6.60 13.61
CA ASP A 213 -21.91 6.54 12.46
C ASP A 213 -21.42 5.52 11.43
N LEU A 214 -20.10 5.50 11.19
CA LEU A 214 -19.46 4.56 10.25
C LEU A 214 -19.56 3.12 10.77
N LEU A 215 -19.32 2.91 12.06
CA LEU A 215 -19.39 1.60 12.70
C LEU A 215 -20.82 1.05 12.76
N GLN A 216 -21.83 1.91 12.85
CA GLN A 216 -23.25 1.51 12.82
C GLN A 216 -23.76 1.21 11.41
N GLN A 217 -23.14 1.78 10.37
CA GLN A 217 -23.55 1.57 8.98
C GLN A 217 -23.38 0.11 8.55
N ASN A 218 -24.36 -0.38 7.80
CA ASN A 218 -24.26 -1.64 7.05
C ASN A 218 -24.30 -1.31 5.57
N ILE A 219 -23.18 -1.51 4.88
CA ILE A 219 -23.04 -1.31 3.43
C ILE A 219 -23.96 -2.31 2.70
N ALA A 220 -24.03 -3.54 3.21
CA ALA A 220 -24.90 -4.59 2.68
C ALA A 220 -25.48 -5.45 3.79
N PRO A 221 -26.78 -5.72 3.77
CA PRO A 221 -27.39 -6.69 4.67
C PRO A 221 -26.77 -8.08 4.51
N HIS A 222 -26.67 -8.82 5.60
CA HIS A 222 -26.19 -10.21 5.62
C HIS A 222 -24.74 -10.43 5.12
N GLN A 223 -23.93 -9.36 5.11
CA GLN A 223 -22.50 -9.45 4.87
C GLN A 223 -21.72 -8.94 6.08
N PHE A 224 -20.55 -9.51 6.32
CA PHE A 224 -19.69 -9.04 7.38
C PHE A 224 -18.96 -7.75 7.00
N HIS A 225 -18.54 -6.98 8.01
CA HIS A 225 -17.78 -5.74 7.82
C HIS A 225 -16.53 -5.77 8.71
N LEU A 226 -15.36 -5.67 8.10
CA LEU A 226 -14.08 -5.50 8.77
C LEU A 226 -13.74 -4.01 8.75
N TYR A 227 -13.67 -3.38 9.89
CA TYR A 227 -13.20 -2.00 10.02
C TYR A 227 -11.72 -2.02 10.38
N VAL A 228 -10.92 -1.21 9.68
CA VAL A 228 -9.49 -1.00 9.94
C VAL A 228 -9.33 0.46 10.30
N ILE A 229 -9.14 0.71 11.58
CA ILE A 229 -9.13 2.04 12.20
C ILE A 229 -7.69 2.44 12.43
N CYS A 230 -7.23 3.46 11.74
CA CYS A 230 -5.86 3.92 11.73
C CYS A 230 -5.72 5.31 12.33
N GLN A 231 -4.51 5.66 12.72
CA GLN A 231 -4.11 7.05 12.84
C GLN A 231 -3.64 7.60 11.48
N PRO A 232 -3.62 8.93 11.28
CA PRO A 232 -3.03 9.54 10.09
C PRO A 232 -1.57 9.15 9.89
N ASN A 233 -0.82 8.96 10.99
CA ASN A 233 0.52 8.40 10.95
C ASN A 233 0.46 6.88 10.72
N ARG A 234 0.72 6.43 9.51
CA ARG A 234 0.68 5.02 9.10
C ARG A 234 1.88 4.19 9.57
N GLU A 235 2.81 4.79 10.28
CA GLU A 235 3.86 4.07 11.02
C GLU A 235 3.31 3.40 12.28
N VAL A 236 2.18 3.90 12.78
CA VAL A 236 1.45 3.32 13.91
C VAL A 236 0.52 2.22 13.40
N LEU A 237 0.41 1.13 14.16
CA LEU A 237 -0.49 0.03 13.85
C LEU A 237 -1.95 0.48 13.85
N CYS A 238 -2.70 0.01 12.86
CA CYS A 238 -4.15 0.16 12.81
C CYS A 238 -4.81 -0.96 13.60
N GLN A 239 -5.92 -0.67 14.27
CA GLN A 239 -6.74 -1.67 14.94
C GLN A 239 -7.86 -2.16 14.03
N THR A 240 -8.17 -3.45 14.11
CA THR A 240 -9.31 -4.02 13.39
C THR A 240 -10.45 -4.33 14.34
N VAL A 241 -11.70 -4.15 13.88
CA VAL A 241 -12.88 -4.70 14.52
C VAL A 241 -13.77 -5.35 13.46
N LEU A 242 -14.43 -6.43 13.82
CA LEU A 242 -15.21 -7.25 12.89
C LEU A 242 -16.68 -7.25 13.30
N LYS A 243 -17.55 -6.93 12.36
CA LYS A 243 -19.00 -7.05 12.48
C LYS A 243 -19.45 -8.24 11.63
N ASP A 244 -20.20 -9.16 12.20
CA ASP A 244 -20.70 -10.34 11.50
C ASP A 244 -21.84 -10.00 10.52
N ARG A 245 -22.34 -11.00 9.80
CA ARG A 245 -23.45 -10.85 8.85
C ARG A 245 -24.81 -10.52 9.49
N ASN A 246 -24.92 -10.64 10.81
CA ASN A 246 -26.11 -10.24 11.57
C ASN A 246 -26.00 -8.79 12.07
N GLY A 247 -24.88 -8.12 11.78
CA GLY A 247 -24.60 -6.76 12.21
C GLY A 247 -24.11 -6.65 13.66
N GLN A 248 -23.69 -7.77 14.27
CA GLN A 248 -23.16 -7.81 15.63
C GLN A 248 -21.64 -7.78 15.62
N PHE A 249 -21.03 -7.00 16.51
CA PHE A 249 -19.58 -7.00 16.65
C PHE A 249 -19.09 -8.32 17.27
N VAL A 250 -18.13 -8.94 16.59
CA VAL A 250 -17.51 -10.18 17.04
C VAL A 250 -16.72 -9.90 18.31
N ARG A 251 -16.87 -10.79 19.29
CA ARG A 251 -16.20 -10.71 20.59
C ARG A 251 -15.37 -11.96 20.86
N GLN A 252 -14.25 -11.77 21.54
CA GLN A 252 -13.41 -12.83 22.03
C GLN A 252 -13.12 -12.57 23.51
N ASN A 253 -13.46 -13.50 24.38
CA ASN A 253 -13.31 -13.34 25.84
C ASN A 253 -13.98 -12.06 26.39
N GLY A 254 -15.17 -11.73 25.89
CA GLY A 254 -15.94 -10.55 26.31
C GLY A 254 -15.49 -9.20 25.72
N LYS A 255 -14.31 -9.13 25.10
CA LYS A 255 -13.78 -7.92 24.43
C LYS A 255 -14.04 -7.97 22.92
N LEU A 256 -14.01 -6.83 22.25
CA LEU A 256 -14.05 -6.77 20.79
C LEU A 256 -12.92 -7.63 20.21
N TRP A 257 -13.24 -8.44 19.20
CA TRP A 257 -12.22 -9.11 18.42
C TRP A 257 -11.39 -8.08 17.66
N SER A 258 -10.08 -8.20 17.74
CA SER A 258 -9.16 -7.31 17.05
C SER A 258 -7.85 -8.01 16.72
N VAL A 259 -7.26 -7.58 15.61
CA VAL A 259 -5.89 -7.91 15.20
C VAL A 259 -5.24 -6.63 14.67
N PRO A 260 -4.06 -6.26 15.14
CA PRO A 260 -3.36 -5.10 14.61
C PRO A 260 -2.82 -5.35 13.20
N LEU A 261 -2.87 -4.32 12.33
CA LEU A 261 -2.33 -4.35 10.98
C LEU A 261 -1.44 -3.14 10.73
N LEU A 262 -0.35 -3.32 9.98
CA LEU A 262 0.46 -2.22 9.47
C LEU A 262 0.01 -1.86 8.05
N LEU A 263 -0.28 -0.57 7.82
CA LEU A 263 -0.70 -0.04 6.53
C LEU A 263 0.32 0.95 5.93
N ARG A 264 1.54 0.92 6.42
CA ARG A 264 2.66 1.72 5.94
C ARG A 264 3.08 1.30 4.52
N SER A 265 3.27 2.29 3.63
CA SER A 265 3.90 2.07 2.33
C SER A 265 5.41 2.28 2.41
N ILE A 266 6.19 1.37 1.80
CA ILE A 266 7.66 1.47 1.69
C ILE A 266 8.07 2.84 1.12
N HIS A 267 7.39 3.29 0.06
CA HIS A 267 7.78 4.52 -0.64
C HIS A 267 7.25 5.83 -0.02
N GLY A 268 6.44 5.77 1.06
CA GLY A 268 5.83 6.97 1.64
C GLY A 268 4.90 7.75 0.70
N LEU A 269 4.60 7.19 -0.49
CA LEU A 269 3.75 7.81 -1.50
C LEU A 269 2.30 7.93 -1.05
N GLY A 270 1.61 8.93 -1.57
CA GLY A 270 0.17 9.08 -1.40
C GLY A 270 -0.62 7.88 -1.94
N TRP A 271 -1.82 7.73 -1.41
CA TRP A 271 -2.75 6.64 -1.76
C TRP A 271 -3.14 6.61 -3.26
N ASN A 272 -2.99 7.72 -3.96
CA ASN A 272 -3.32 7.89 -5.38
C ASN A 272 -2.19 7.51 -6.34
N PHE A 273 -1.09 6.95 -5.84
CA PHE A 273 0.00 6.47 -6.69
C PHE A 273 0.17 4.95 -6.56
N VAL A 274 0.61 4.32 -7.64
CA VAL A 274 1.00 2.90 -7.62
C VAL A 274 2.08 2.70 -6.56
N ARG A 275 1.97 1.65 -5.77
CA ARG A 275 2.83 1.37 -4.60
C ARG A 275 2.73 2.39 -3.46
N GLY A 276 1.78 3.29 -3.52
CA GLY A 276 1.51 4.22 -2.44
C GLY A 276 0.72 3.59 -1.30
N GLN A 277 0.43 4.41 -0.32
CA GLN A 277 -0.31 4.04 0.89
C GLN A 277 -1.65 3.37 0.60
N THR A 278 -2.14 2.54 1.52
CA THR A 278 -3.49 1.95 1.46
C THR A 278 -4.53 3.08 1.50
N PRO A 279 -5.41 3.20 0.49
CA PRO A 279 -6.48 4.20 0.50
C PRO A 279 -7.46 4.02 1.65
N GLN A 280 -7.97 5.12 2.21
CA GLN A 280 -9.17 5.08 3.05
C GLN A 280 -10.40 4.80 2.18
N GLY A 281 -11.40 4.14 2.75
CA GLY A 281 -12.66 3.87 2.08
C GLY A 281 -13.07 2.41 2.06
N ILE A 282 -13.99 2.11 1.16
CA ILE A 282 -14.65 0.82 1.08
C ILE A 282 -13.91 -0.10 0.11
N TYR A 283 -13.67 -1.33 0.56
CA TYR A 283 -13.15 -2.45 -0.22
C TYR A 283 -14.14 -3.60 -0.18
N LYS A 284 -14.27 -4.33 -1.27
CA LYS A 284 -14.96 -5.62 -1.25
C LYS A 284 -13.96 -6.70 -0.84
N ILE A 285 -14.31 -7.49 0.17
CA ILE A 285 -13.63 -8.75 0.46
C ILE A 285 -14.34 -9.85 -0.33
N GLU A 286 -13.61 -10.59 -1.15
CA GLU A 286 -14.19 -11.69 -1.89
C GLU A 286 -13.20 -12.85 -2.04
N GLY A 287 -13.27 -13.73 -1.05
CA GLY A 287 -12.48 -14.94 -1.01
C GLY A 287 -11.02 -14.74 -0.58
N MET A 288 -10.32 -15.85 -0.61
CA MET A 288 -8.89 -15.95 -0.34
C MET A 288 -8.16 -16.47 -1.57
N MET A 289 -6.86 -16.37 -1.56
CA MET A 289 -6.00 -17.01 -2.52
C MET A 289 -4.88 -17.75 -1.77
N PRO A 290 -4.37 -18.87 -2.30
CA PRO A 290 -3.22 -19.52 -1.70
C PRO A 290 -2.03 -18.55 -1.69
N LYS A 291 -1.10 -18.77 -0.76
CA LYS A 291 0.17 -18.04 -0.80
C LYS A 291 0.86 -18.33 -2.14
N PRO A 292 1.51 -17.34 -2.75
CA PRO A 292 2.37 -17.60 -3.88
C PRO A 292 3.51 -18.55 -3.48
N GLU A 293 3.86 -19.49 -4.34
CA GLU A 293 5.09 -20.24 -4.16
C GLU A 293 6.27 -19.30 -4.31
N ALA A 294 7.09 -19.19 -3.28
CA ALA A 294 8.30 -18.40 -3.28
C ALA A 294 9.42 -19.18 -2.58
N GLU A 295 10.61 -19.13 -3.12
CA GLU A 295 11.79 -19.80 -2.55
C GLU A 295 12.24 -19.18 -1.23
N PHE A 296 11.84 -17.95 -0.97
CA PHE A 296 12.17 -17.20 0.24
C PHE A 296 10.89 -16.69 0.90
N PHE A 297 11.05 -16.06 2.07
CA PHE A 297 10.04 -15.19 2.60
C PHE A 297 9.55 -14.28 1.49
N GLY A 298 8.53 -14.73 0.83
CA GLY A 298 7.86 -13.85 -0.10
C GLY A 298 7.28 -12.69 0.67
N ALA A 299 7.15 -11.54 0.01
CA ALA A 299 6.49 -10.36 0.54
C ALA A 299 5.06 -10.62 1.09
N TYR A 300 4.56 -11.83 1.00
CA TYR A 300 3.21 -12.24 1.36
C TYR A 300 3.14 -13.26 2.51
N GLY A 301 4.26 -13.60 3.12
CA GLY A 301 4.30 -14.56 4.23
C GLY A 301 3.93 -16.01 3.84
N GLN A 302 3.54 -16.81 4.83
CA GLN A 302 3.32 -18.24 4.69
C GLN A 302 1.85 -18.69 4.64
N PHE A 303 0.92 -17.75 4.85
CA PHE A 303 -0.50 -18.05 4.93
C PHE A 303 -1.25 -17.64 3.67
N PRO A 304 -2.48 -18.16 3.43
CA PRO A 304 -3.36 -17.64 2.40
C PRO A 304 -3.63 -16.15 2.60
N LEU A 305 -3.83 -15.44 1.50
CA LEU A 305 -4.08 -14.01 1.48
C LEU A 305 -5.58 -13.74 1.36
N VAL A 306 -6.07 -12.69 2.03
CA VAL A 306 -7.44 -12.21 1.85
C VAL A 306 -7.47 -11.23 0.67
N LYS A 307 -8.32 -11.51 -0.33
CA LYS A 307 -8.47 -10.65 -1.51
C LYS A 307 -9.34 -9.44 -1.20
N LEU A 308 -8.81 -8.27 -1.55
CA LEU A 308 -9.48 -6.97 -1.41
C LEU A 308 -9.63 -6.35 -2.79
N PHE A 309 -10.84 -5.93 -3.12
CA PHE A 309 -11.13 -5.28 -4.39
C PHE A 309 -11.55 -3.84 -4.17
N LEU A 310 -10.92 -2.95 -4.93
CA LEU A 310 -11.34 -1.55 -5.03
C LEU A 310 -12.54 -1.39 -5.99
N PRO A 311 -13.28 -0.28 -5.92
CA PRO A 311 -14.13 0.14 -7.02
C PRO A 311 -13.36 0.12 -8.35
N PHE A 312 -14.03 -0.19 -9.45
CA PHE A 312 -13.47 -0.33 -10.80
C PHE A 312 -12.51 -1.50 -11.03
N GLU A 313 -12.07 -2.21 -10.01
CA GLU A 313 -11.19 -3.36 -10.16
C GLU A 313 -11.95 -4.54 -10.77
N SER A 314 -11.34 -5.19 -11.77
CA SER A 314 -11.88 -6.40 -12.41
C SER A 314 -11.66 -7.65 -11.55
N GLY A 315 -12.38 -8.74 -11.88
CA GLY A 315 -12.23 -10.03 -11.20
C GLY A 315 -13.04 -10.18 -9.91
N VAL A 316 -13.78 -9.15 -9.49
CA VAL A 316 -14.79 -9.27 -8.43
C VAL A 316 -16.09 -9.83 -9.00
N ARG A 317 -16.70 -10.79 -8.30
CA ARG A 317 -17.97 -11.39 -8.76
C ARG A 317 -19.14 -10.44 -8.53
N GLU A 318 -19.16 -9.79 -7.36
CA GLU A 318 -20.25 -8.91 -6.95
C GLU A 318 -19.74 -7.85 -5.97
N PHE A 319 -19.43 -6.65 -6.47
CA PHE A 319 -19.02 -5.57 -5.59
C PHE A 319 -20.21 -5.03 -4.77
N LEU A 320 -21.37 -4.85 -5.40
CA LEU A 320 -22.61 -4.46 -4.74
C LEU A 320 -23.59 -5.62 -4.70
N PRO A 321 -24.32 -5.84 -3.58
CA PRO A 321 -25.32 -6.90 -3.50
C PRO A 321 -26.32 -6.83 -4.64
N GLY A 322 -26.56 -7.98 -5.28
CA GLY A 322 -27.49 -8.11 -6.41
C GLY A 322 -26.99 -7.55 -7.73
N ARG A 323 -25.74 -7.05 -7.80
CA ARG A 323 -25.14 -6.54 -9.04
C ARG A 323 -23.83 -7.26 -9.37
N LYS A 324 -23.87 -8.11 -10.36
CA LYS A 324 -22.69 -8.85 -10.84
C LYS A 324 -21.58 -7.90 -11.29
N GLY A 325 -20.34 -8.27 -10.98
CA GLY A 325 -19.13 -7.62 -11.42
C GLY A 325 -18.68 -6.45 -10.54
N ARG A 326 -17.80 -5.64 -11.11
CA ARG A 326 -17.15 -4.52 -10.44
C ARG A 326 -18.11 -3.35 -10.20
N PHE A 327 -17.80 -2.55 -9.16
CA PHE A 327 -18.42 -1.24 -9.04
C PHE A 327 -17.82 -0.30 -10.10
N ALA A 328 -18.66 0.24 -10.98
CA ALA A 328 -18.28 1.20 -12.01
C ALA A 328 -19.17 2.46 -11.96
N GLY A 329 -19.77 2.71 -10.79
CA GLY A 329 -20.69 3.82 -10.59
C GLY A 329 -20.01 5.18 -10.43
N THR A 330 -20.84 6.22 -10.30
CA THR A 330 -20.37 7.58 -10.01
C THR A 330 -19.91 7.72 -8.56
N ILE A 331 -19.20 8.81 -8.27
CA ILE A 331 -18.82 9.14 -6.88
C ILE A 331 -20.06 9.28 -5.97
N LYS A 332 -21.17 9.82 -6.48
CA LYS A 332 -22.43 9.91 -5.73
C LYS A 332 -22.97 8.52 -5.37
N ALA A 333 -22.87 7.55 -6.28
CA ALA A 333 -23.27 6.17 -6.00
C ALA A 333 -22.34 5.50 -4.96
N TYR A 334 -21.06 5.81 -4.95
CA TYR A 334 -20.13 5.37 -3.91
C TYR A 334 -20.46 6.02 -2.55
N GLN A 335 -20.68 7.33 -2.54
CA GLN A 335 -21.07 8.08 -1.33
C GLN A 335 -22.36 7.56 -0.71
N ALA A 336 -23.28 7.02 -1.52
CA ALA A 336 -24.53 6.43 -1.02
C ALA A 336 -24.32 5.16 -0.17
N LEU A 337 -23.13 4.51 -0.25
CA LEU A 337 -22.75 3.38 0.60
C LEU A 337 -22.33 3.81 2.01
N LEU A 338 -22.04 5.09 2.19
CA LEU A 338 -21.58 5.67 3.44
C LEU A 338 -22.74 6.29 4.24
N PRO A 339 -22.63 6.37 5.57
CA PRO A 339 -23.59 7.10 6.37
C PRO A 339 -23.61 8.59 5.97
N PRO A 340 -24.73 9.30 6.11
CA PRO A 340 -24.86 10.69 5.65
C PRO A 340 -23.75 11.62 6.10
N SER A 341 -23.30 11.51 7.34
CA SER A 341 -22.21 12.33 7.92
C SER A 341 -20.86 12.15 7.21
N TRP A 342 -20.61 11.00 6.58
CA TRP A 342 -19.34 10.67 5.93
C TRP A 342 -19.31 10.92 4.42
N ARG A 343 -20.45 11.18 3.78
CA ARG A 343 -20.56 11.26 2.32
C ARG A 343 -19.72 12.37 1.72
N SER A 344 -19.62 13.52 2.37
CA SER A 344 -18.83 14.67 1.90
C SER A 344 -17.37 14.64 2.36
N TYR A 345 -16.99 13.74 3.28
CA TYR A 345 -15.64 13.65 3.79
C TYR A 345 -14.71 13.02 2.75
N PHE A 346 -13.86 13.83 2.15
CA PHE A 346 -13.03 13.40 1.02
C PHE A 346 -12.11 12.20 1.33
N PRO A 347 -11.43 12.13 2.51
CA PRO A 347 -10.50 11.03 2.75
C PRO A 347 -11.14 9.63 2.65
N ILE A 348 -12.40 9.45 3.05
CA ILE A 348 -13.08 8.14 2.93
C ILE A 348 -13.41 7.75 1.47
N GLN A 349 -13.23 8.66 0.52
CA GLN A 349 -13.46 8.43 -0.90
C GLN A 349 -12.18 7.98 -1.64
N GLN A 350 -11.05 7.89 -0.95
CA GLN A 350 -9.76 7.55 -1.55
C GLN A 350 -9.79 6.21 -2.29
N SER A 351 -10.47 5.19 -1.76
CA SER A 351 -10.58 3.89 -2.44
C SER A 351 -11.31 3.96 -3.78
N TYR A 352 -12.33 4.83 -3.91
CA TYR A 352 -13.01 5.09 -5.17
C TYR A 352 -12.05 5.69 -6.21
N TRP A 353 -11.32 6.73 -5.84
CA TRP A 353 -10.40 7.41 -6.73
C TRP A 353 -9.18 6.54 -7.08
N ALA A 354 -8.66 5.79 -6.10
CA ALA A 354 -7.59 4.83 -6.32
C ALA A 354 -7.97 3.74 -7.33
N GLY A 355 -9.19 3.20 -7.22
CA GLY A 355 -9.70 2.25 -8.20
C GLY A 355 -9.91 2.87 -9.58
N LYS A 356 -10.36 4.13 -9.65
CA LYS A 356 -10.51 4.88 -10.90
C LYS A 356 -9.17 5.17 -11.60
N ILE A 357 -8.10 5.35 -10.84
CA ILE A 357 -6.71 5.45 -11.34
C ILE A 357 -6.21 4.10 -11.88
N GLY A 358 -6.84 2.99 -11.48
CA GLY A 358 -6.42 1.63 -11.85
C GLY A 358 -5.57 0.93 -10.80
N ARG A 359 -5.49 1.47 -9.56
CA ARG A 359 -4.89 0.71 -8.45
C ARG A 359 -5.73 -0.52 -8.16
N SER A 360 -5.06 -1.62 -7.86
CA SER A 360 -5.69 -2.93 -7.69
C SER A 360 -4.78 -3.87 -6.88
N LEU A 361 -5.24 -5.09 -6.68
CA LEU A 361 -4.48 -6.20 -6.08
C LEU A 361 -4.10 -5.97 -4.62
N PHE A 362 -4.93 -5.24 -3.89
CA PHE A 362 -4.77 -5.12 -2.44
C PHE A 362 -5.06 -6.46 -1.75
N ARG A 363 -4.31 -6.73 -0.68
CA ARG A 363 -4.42 -7.97 0.09
C ARG A 363 -4.22 -7.69 1.58
N ILE A 364 -4.83 -8.51 2.43
CA ILE A 364 -4.31 -8.71 3.78
C ILE A 364 -3.42 -9.93 3.70
N HIS A 365 -2.18 -9.83 4.16
CA HIS A 365 -1.20 -10.91 4.13
C HIS A 365 -0.26 -10.83 5.31
N GLY A 366 0.36 -11.96 5.66
CA GLY A 366 1.43 -12.00 6.64
C GLY A 366 2.71 -11.44 6.03
N SER A 367 3.63 -11.05 6.88
CA SER A 367 4.95 -10.62 6.47
C SER A 367 5.97 -11.68 6.82
N GLY A 368 6.51 -12.36 5.82
CA GLY A 368 7.48 -13.41 6.02
C GLY A 368 8.94 -12.95 6.03
N GLU A 369 9.20 -11.66 5.85
CA GLU A 369 10.55 -11.12 5.83
C GLU A 369 11.03 -10.76 7.23
N ALA A 370 12.34 -10.93 7.47
CA ALA A 370 12.93 -10.52 8.73
C ALA A 370 12.78 -9.01 8.95
N THR A 371 12.51 -8.60 10.19
CA THR A 371 12.30 -7.19 10.54
C THR A 371 13.52 -6.31 10.29
N ASP A 372 14.72 -6.87 10.41
CA ASP A 372 15.99 -6.22 10.12
C ASP A 372 16.25 -6.00 8.61
N PHE A 373 15.37 -6.49 7.76
CA PHE A 373 15.41 -6.25 6.33
C PHE A 373 15.14 -4.79 5.97
N PHE A 374 14.35 -4.10 6.79
CA PHE A 374 13.97 -2.70 6.62
C PHE A 374 14.65 -1.85 7.67
N THR A 375 15.65 -1.09 7.29
CA THR A 375 16.53 -0.32 8.18
C THR A 375 15.84 0.72 9.07
N LYS A 376 14.58 1.05 8.80
CA LYS A 376 13.81 2.08 9.54
C LYS A 376 12.80 1.56 10.53
N ASN A 377 12.61 0.26 10.64
CA ASN A 377 11.64 -0.26 11.61
C ASN A 377 12.00 0.09 13.06
N GLU A 378 13.28 0.35 13.35
CA GLU A 378 13.74 0.77 14.69
C GLU A 378 13.16 2.11 15.17
N GLN A 379 12.69 2.97 14.28
CA GLN A 379 12.09 4.26 14.64
C GLN A 379 10.69 4.13 15.23
N TYR A 380 10.05 2.97 15.05
CA TYR A 380 8.65 2.73 15.43
C TYR A 380 8.53 1.41 16.18
N LEU A 381 8.91 1.43 17.45
CA LEU A 381 8.99 0.23 18.31
C LEU A 381 7.67 -0.56 18.33
N ASP A 382 6.53 0.11 18.31
CA ASP A 382 5.22 -0.55 18.34
C ASP A 382 4.92 -1.34 17.07
N SER A 383 5.50 -0.97 15.93
CA SER A 383 5.32 -1.66 14.65
C SER A 383 6.59 -2.34 14.13
N TYR A 384 7.62 -2.43 14.95
CA TYR A 384 8.93 -2.99 14.60
C TYR A 384 8.85 -4.38 13.97
N ASN A 385 7.95 -5.21 14.45
CA ASN A 385 7.79 -6.60 14.00
C ASN A 385 6.92 -6.76 12.74
N TRP A 386 6.39 -5.66 12.20
CA TRP A 386 5.62 -5.66 10.94
C TRP A 386 6.44 -5.06 9.81
N ASN A 387 6.40 -5.70 8.65
CA ASN A 387 7.07 -5.16 7.48
C ASN A 387 6.14 -4.24 6.67
N PRO A 388 6.66 -3.10 6.19
CA PRO A 388 5.90 -2.23 5.30
C PRO A 388 5.62 -2.93 3.97
N THR A 389 4.60 -2.46 3.25
CA THR A 389 4.18 -3.03 1.96
C THR A 389 4.22 -1.98 0.85
N ILE A 390 3.70 -2.30 -0.30
CA ILE A 390 3.49 -1.36 -1.42
C ILE A 390 2.01 -1.00 -1.59
N GLY A 391 1.25 -1.05 -0.48
CA GLY A 391 -0.17 -0.70 -0.42
C GLY A 391 -1.09 -1.77 0.16
N CYS A 392 -0.63 -3.01 0.34
CA CYS A 392 -1.34 -4.06 1.05
C CYS A 392 -1.36 -3.79 2.57
N LEU A 393 -2.12 -4.61 3.29
CA LEU A 393 -2.20 -4.58 4.75
C LEU A 393 -1.36 -5.74 5.30
N SER A 394 -0.37 -5.41 6.13
CA SER A 394 0.55 -6.39 6.71
C SER A 394 0.07 -6.87 8.08
N ALA A 395 -0.10 -8.18 8.24
CA ALA A 395 -0.35 -8.84 9.50
C ALA A 395 0.95 -9.39 10.08
N LEU A 396 1.03 -9.49 11.39
CA LEU A 396 2.21 -10.02 12.08
C LEU A 396 2.52 -11.45 11.64
N GLU A 397 3.80 -11.70 11.35
CA GLU A 397 4.32 -13.05 11.09
C GLU A 397 5.79 -13.07 11.49
N LEU A 398 6.09 -13.67 12.65
CA LEU A 398 7.42 -13.71 13.24
C LEU A 398 8.05 -15.08 13.13
N TYR A 399 9.34 -15.09 12.86
CA TYR A 399 10.19 -16.27 12.80
C TYR A 399 11.42 -16.10 13.69
N ASP A 400 11.88 -17.19 14.26
CA ASP A 400 13.14 -17.22 14.98
C ASP A 400 14.35 -17.24 14.01
N GLU A 401 15.55 -17.23 14.58
CA GLU A 401 16.80 -17.29 13.83
C GLU A 401 16.96 -18.57 12.99
N PHE A 402 16.24 -19.65 13.35
CA PHE A 402 16.23 -20.91 12.60
C PHE A 402 15.13 -20.95 11.53
N GLY A 403 14.33 -19.89 11.39
CA GLY A 403 13.22 -19.83 10.45
C GLY A 403 11.96 -20.56 10.92
N ARG A 404 11.82 -20.83 12.21
CA ARG A 404 10.62 -21.45 12.79
C ARG A 404 9.61 -20.36 13.14
N LEU A 405 8.36 -20.58 12.72
CA LEU A 405 7.27 -19.65 13.01
C LEU A 405 7.05 -19.53 14.54
N GLN A 406 7.12 -18.31 15.04
CA GLN A 406 6.86 -17.98 16.44
C GLN A 406 5.45 -17.46 16.65
N GLN A 407 5.00 -16.58 15.80
CA GLN A 407 3.69 -15.94 15.89
C GLN A 407 3.17 -15.61 14.50
N ALA A 408 1.83 -15.74 14.30
CA ALA A 408 1.15 -15.29 13.11
C ALA A 408 -0.27 -14.84 13.42
N ASP A 409 -0.69 -13.75 12.79
CA ASP A 409 -2.03 -13.20 12.93
C ASP A 409 -2.95 -13.58 11.75
N MET A 410 -2.40 -13.95 10.60
CA MET A 410 -3.22 -14.36 9.45
C MET A 410 -4.20 -15.51 9.77
N PRO A 411 -3.84 -16.57 10.52
CA PRO A 411 -4.80 -17.60 10.92
C PRO A 411 -5.95 -17.04 11.77
N LYS A 412 -5.69 -16.10 12.68
CA LYS A 412 -6.72 -15.44 13.49
C LYS A 412 -7.69 -14.65 12.61
N ILE A 413 -7.15 -13.88 11.66
CA ILE A 413 -7.93 -13.09 10.70
C ILE A 413 -8.81 -14.00 9.84
N ILE A 414 -8.22 -15.01 9.21
CA ILE A 414 -8.93 -15.93 8.31
C ILE A 414 -10.04 -16.67 9.04
N ASN A 415 -9.76 -17.22 10.23
CA ASN A 415 -10.76 -17.94 11.01
C ASN A 415 -11.92 -17.02 11.44
N ALA A 416 -11.63 -15.78 11.86
CA ALA A 416 -12.67 -14.82 12.23
C ALA A 416 -13.54 -14.42 11.03
N LEU A 417 -12.93 -14.17 9.87
CA LEU A 417 -13.66 -13.83 8.64
C LEU A 417 -14.53 -14.99 8.15
N ILE A 418 -14.05 -16.24 8.25
CA ILE A 418 -14.85 -17.43 7.90
C ILE A 418 -16.02 -17.59 8.86
N ALA A 419 -15.78 -17.42 10.16
CA ALA A 419 -16.85 -17.52 11.17
C ALA A 419 -17.91 -16.42 10.96
N ALA A 420 -17.50 -15.19 10.66
CA ALA A 420 -18.39 -14.06 10.44
C ALA A 420 -19.14 -14.11 9.10
N GLY A 421 -18.47 -14.60 8.04
CA GLY A 421 -18.96 -14.55 6.66
C GLY A 421 -19.51 -15.88 6.11
N GLY A 422 -19.25 -16.99 6.78
CA GLY A 422 -19.62 -18.33 6.32
C GLY A 422 -18.73 -18.84 5.16
N LYS A 423 -19.15 -19.94 4.53
CA LYS A 423 -18.38 -20.63 3.47
C LYS A 423 -18.04 -19.77 2.26
N ASN A 424 -18.91 -18.85 1.90
CA ASN A 424 -18.71 -17.94 0.76
C ASN A 424 -18.16 -16.61 1.28
N LEU A 425 -16.91 -16.58 1.66
CA LEU A 425 -16.25 -15.39 2.21
C LEU A 425 -16.53 -14.15 1.34
N SER A 426 -17.57 -13.39 1.71
CA SER A 426 -18.00 -12.18 1.01
C SER A 426 -18.43 -11.14 2.03
N GLY A 427 -17.78 -10.01 2.02
CA GLY A 427 -18.03 -8.92 2.94
C GLY A 427 -17.36 -7.64 2.49
N TYR A 428 -17.27 -6.69 3.39
CA TYR A 428 -16.62 -5.41 3.13
C TYR A 428 -15.51 -5.15 4.14
N MET A 429 -14.51 -4.39 3.69
CA MET A 429 -13.56 -3.76 4.58
C MET A 429 -13.68 -2.25 4.42
N VAL A 430 -13.62 -1.54 5.53
CA VAL A 430 -13.58 -0.08 5.56
C VAL A 430 -12.30 0.36 6.26
N VAL A 431 -11.45 1.08 5.55
CA VAL A 431 -10.25 1.71 6.11
C VAL A 431 -10.57 3.15 6.43
N VAL A 432 -10.31 3.59 7.66
CA VAL A 432 -10.58 4.95 8.13
C VAL A 432 -9.44 5.47 9.00
N GLU A 433 -9.08 6.74 8.84
CA GLU A 433 -8.18 7.45 9.74
C GLU A 433 -8.97 8.29 10.72
N VAL A 434 -8.61 8.13 12.00
CA VAL A 434 -9.16 8.93 13.10
C VAL A 434 -7.99 9.64 13.79
N PRO A 435 -7.99 10.96 13.87
CA PRO A 435 -6.96 11.69 14.58
C PRO A 435 -6.92 11.26 16.06
N SER A 436 -5.73 11.04 16.58
CA SER A 436 -5.50 10.85 18.00
C SER A 436 -4.36 11.76 18.43
N ALA A 437 -4.45 12.29 19.63
CA ALA A 437 -3.37 13.05 20.23
C ALA A 437 -2.18 12.17 20.64
N SER A 438 -2.39 10.87 20.71
CA SER A 438 -1.38 9.86 21.06
C SER A 438 -0.59 9.40 19.84
N LYS A 439 0.66 9.00 20.03
CA LYS A 439 1.47 8.27 19.04
C LYS A 439 1.24 6.75 19.10
N THR A 440 0.37 6.29 19.97
CA THR A 440 0.00 4.89 20.15
C THR A 440 -1.22 4.52 19.29
N PRO A 441 -1.45 3.24 18.98
CA PRO A 441 -2.67 2.78 18.33
C PRO A 441 -3.94 3.26 19.06
N ILE A 442 -5.03 3.39 18.31
CA ILE A 442 -6.34 3.72 18.91
C ILE A 442 -6.70 2.61 19.89
N PHE A 443 -7.10 2.98 21.09
CA PHE A 443 -7.46 2.00 22.12
C PHE A 443 -8.79 1.33 21.79
N LEU A 444 -8.81 -0.01 21.89
CA LEU A 444 -10.03 -0.79 21.66
C LEU A 444 -11.17 -0.41 22.60
N GLU A 445 -10.86 0.03 23.80
CA GLU A 445 -11.82 0.51 24.79
C GLU A 445 -12.58 1.75 24.29
N GLU A 446 -11.93 2.64 23.55
CA GLU A 446 -12.57 3.81 22.92
C GLU A 446 -13.56 3.35 21.83
N VAL A 447 -13.13 2.39 21.00
CA VAL A 447 -14.01 1.80 19.97
C VAL A 447 -15.17 1.04 20.62
N GLU A 448 -14.92 0.31 21.68
CA GLU A 448 -15.93 -0.44 22.42
C GLU A 448 -17.00 0.49 23.03
N ALA A 449 -16.60 1.66 23.56
CA ALA A 449 -17.55 2.64 24.07
C ALA A 449 -18.47 3.21 22.97
N MET A 450 -18.05 3.22 21.72
CA MET A 450 -18.85 3.71 20.57
C MET A 450 -19.85 2.67 20.06
N VAL A 451 -19.61 1.37 20.30
CA VAL A 451 -20.43 0.27 19.75
C VAL A 451 -21.34 -0.42 20.79
N ARG A 452 -21.26 0.03 22.03
CA ARG A 452 -22.24 -0.28 23.07
C ARG A 452 -23.48 0.59 22.89
#